data_403aacf3c191c5f3e0facfbddb10dc17
#
_entry.id   403aacf3c191c5f3e0facfbddb10dc17
#
_cell.length_a   1.000
_cell.length_b   1.000
_cell.length_c   1.000
_cell.angle_alpha   90.00
_cell.angle_beta   90.00
_cell.angle_gamma   90.00
#
_symmetry.space_group_name_H-M   'P 1'
#
loop_
_entity.id
_entity.type
_entity.pdbx_description
1 polymer ?
#
loop_
_entity_poly.entity_id
_entity_poly.type
_entity_poly.pdbx_seq_one_letter_code
_entity_poly.pdbx_strand_id
1 'polypeptide(L)'
;MELTLWTYEGPPHVGAMRIATAMQGIHYVLHAPQGDTYADLLFTMIERRDQRPPVTYTTFQARDLGADTSALFQRAVRDTYERHRPDALLVGASCTAELLQDDPGGLCQNLNLPVPVVALELPSYQRKENWGASETFYHLVRSALAGRARSEPTPKAEGQRPKCNLVGASALGFRH
;
A
#
# COMPACT_ATOMS: atom_id res chain seq x y z
N MET A 1 32.54 -4.89 -23.81
CA MET A 1 32.07 -5.50 -22.54
C MET A 1 30.78 -4.79 -22.16
N GLU A 2 29.62 -5.39 -22.45
CA GLU A 2 28.35 -4.82 -22.03
C GLU A 2 28.16 -5.13 -20.54
N LEU A 3 28.18 -4.10 -19.72
CA LEU A 3 27.77 -4.18 -18.32
C LEU A 3 26.25 -4.21 -18.28
N THR A 4 25.67 -5.36 -18.05
CA THR A 4 24.24 -5.46 -17.75
C THR A 4 24.01 -4.89 -16.35
N LEU A 5 23.48 -3.68 -16.29
CA LEU A 5 23.00 -3.08 -15.04
C LEU A 5 21.76 -3.83 -14.61
N TRP A 6 21.94 -4.74 -13.66
CA TRP A 6 20.84 -5.42 -13.00
C TRP A 6 20.31 -4.54 -11.87
N THR A 7 19.15 -3.95 -12.07
CA THR A 7 18.44 -3.28 -10.97
C THR A 7 17.51 -4.29 -10.29
N TYR A 8 17.70 -4.48 -8.99
CA TYR A 8 16.76 -5.29 -8.20
C TYR A 8 15.41 -4.57 -8.16
N GLU A 9 14.38 -5.27 -8.55
CA GLU A 9 13.00 -4.82 -8.45
C GLU A 9 12.20 -5.86 -7.66
N GLY A 10 11.68 -5.45 -6.51
CA GLY A 10 10.92 -6.30 -5.60
C GLY A 10 9.54 -6.67 -6.11
N PRO A 11 8.78 -7.46 -5.35
CA PRO A 11 7.39 -7.74 -5.63
C PRO A 11 6.51 -6.47 -5.47
N PRO A 12 5.31 -6.45 -6.07
CA PRO A 12 4.50 -5.23 -6.15
C PRO A 12 4.01 -4.72 -4.78
N HIS A 13 3.86 -5.57 -3.78
CA HIS A 13 3.51 -5.13 -2.42
C HIS A 13 4.59 -4.24 -1.78
N VAL A 14 5.86 -4.39 -2.16
CA VAL A 14 6.94 -3.46 -1.74
C VAL A 14 6.71 -2.08 -2.35
N GLY A 15 6.22 -2.01 -3.60
CA GLY A 15 5.80 -0.74 -4.21
C GLY A 15 4.69 -0.05 -3.42
N ALA A 16 3.69 -0.81 -2.94
CA ALA A 16 2.65 -0.29 -2.06
C ALA A 16 3.22 0.24 -0.74
N MET A 17 4.19 -0.47 -0.16
CA MET A 17 4.90 -0.01 1.06
C MET A 17 5.64 1.31 0.82
N ARG A 18 6.22 1.53 -0.38
CA ARG A 18 6.86 2.80 -0.72
C ARG A 18 5.86 3.95 -0.76
N ILE A 19 4.69 3.73 -1.35
CA ILE A 19 3.63 4.75 -1.37
C ILE A 19 3.15 5.05 0.05
N ALA A 20 2.86 4.04 0.87
CA ALA A 20 2.49 4.23 2.26
C ALA A 20 3.55 5.02 3.05
N THR A 21 4.83 4.74 2.81
CA THR A 21 5.96 5.43 3.48
C THR A 21 6.11 6.89 2.99
N ALA A 22 5.73 7.18 1.75
CA ALA A 22 5.84 8.51 1.17
C ALA A 22 4.68 9.45 1.52
N MET A 23 3.59 8.91 2.08
CA MET A 23 2.37 9.66 2.36
C MET A 23 2.06 9.65 3.87
N GLN A 24 1.71 10.81 4.41
CA GLN A 24 1.25 10.90 5.80
C GLN A 24 -0.18 10.35 5.95
N GLY A 25 -0.48 9.79 7.11
CA GLY A 25 -1.82 9.30 7.43
C GLY A 25 -2.20 7.98 6.73
N ILE A 26 -1.30 7.38 5.96
CA ILE A 26 -1.54 6.08 5.32
C ILE A 26 -0.87 4.97 6.10
N HIS A 27 -1.59 3.88 6.33
CA HIS A 27 -1.03 2.66 6.92
C HIS A 27 -1.42 1.45 6.08
N TYR A 28 -0.49 0.53 5.88
CA TYR A 28 -0.70 -0.67 5.07
C TYR A 28 -0.83 -1.91 5.96
N VAL A 29 -1.90 -2.66 5.82
CA VAL A 29 -2.05 -3.99 6.43
C VAL A 29 -1.78 -5.04 5.36
N LEU A 30 -0.66 -5.71 5.49
CA LEU A 30 -0.20 -6.74 4.57
C LEU A 30 -0.53 -8.12 5.13
N HIS A 31 -1.38 -8.86 4.43
CA HIS A 31 -1.59 -10.27 4.72
C HIS A 31 -0.35 -11.04 4.28
N ALA A 32 0.42 -11.55 5.24
CA ALA A 32 1.73 -12.10 4.98
C ALA A 32 2.17 -13.07 6.07
N PRO A 33 2.94 -14.12 5.73
CA PRO A 33 3.60 -14.95 6.73
C PRO A 33 4.72 -14.16 7.43
N GLN A 34 5.20 -14.68 8.54
CA GLN A 34 6.28 -14.07 9.30
C GLN A 34 7.55 -13.84 8.47
N GLY A 35 7.85 -14.71 7.50
CA GLY A 35 9.03 -14.59 6.65
C GLY A 35 9.04 -13.35 5.77
N ASP A 36 7.87 -12.84 5.36
CA ASP A 36 7.77 -11.69 4.45
C ASP A 36 8.03 -10.34 5.14
N THR A 37 8.22 -10.33 6.47
CA THR A 37 8.61 -9.12 7.21
C THR A 37 10.01 -8.61 6.86
N TYR A 38 10.79 -9.38 6.08
CA TYR A 38 12.11 -8.95 5.59
C TYR A 38 12.06 -7.64 4.80
N ALA A 39 10.91 -7.32 4.20
CA ALA A 39 10.73 -6.09 3.45
C ALA A 39 11.03 -4.83 4.28
N ASP A 40 10.79 -4.87 5.59
CA ASP A 40 11.18 -3.78 6.50
C ASP A 40 12.69 -3.53 6.50
N LEU A 41 13.50 -4.59 6.32
CA LEU A 41 14.95 -4.48 6.27
C LEU A 41 15.44 -3.73 5.04
N LEU A 42 14.70 -3.78 3.92
CA LEU A 42 15.01 -2.97 2.74
C LEU A 42 14.98 -1.48 3.08
N PHE A 43 13.97 -1.05 3.83
CA PHE A 43 13.79 0.36 4.18
C PHE A 43 14.77 0.81 5.27
N THR A 44 14.97 0.00 6.31
CA THR A 44 15.76 0.40 7.47
C THR A 44 17.26 0.15 7.30
N MET A 45 17.66 -1.03 6.85
CA MET A 45 19.09 -1.40 6.76
C MET A 45 19.71 -1.02 5.42
N ILE A 46 19.02 -1.27 4.30
CA ILE A 46 19.59 -1.04 2.97
C ILE A 46 19.42 0.43 2.57
N GLU A 47 18.22 0.98 2.70
CA GLU A 47 17.93 2.37 2.39
C GLU A 47 18.26 3.34 3.54
N ARG A 48 18.63 2.82 4.70
CA ARG A 48 19.04 3.58 5.91
C ARG A 48 18.01 4.61 6.32
N ARG A 49 16.74 4.25 6.30
CA ARG A 49 15.66 5.11 6.80
C ARG A 49 15.61 5.01 8.32
N ASP A 50 15.41 6.14 8.97
CA ASP A 50 15.36 6.24 10.45
C ASP A 50 14.09 5.59 11.03
N GLN A 51 13.07 5.39 10.21
CA GLN A 51 11.78 4.82 10.63
C GLN A 51 11.40 3.62 9.77
N ARG A 52 10.73 2.67 10.41
CA ARG A 52 10.10 1.55 9.71
C ARG A 52 8.96 2.06 8.82
N PRO A 53 8.67 1.38 7.69
CA PRO A 53 7.51 1.69 6.90
C PRO A 53 6.22 1.52 7.74
N PRO A 54 5.15 2.32 7.48
CA PRO A 54 3.88 2.20 8.18
C PRO A 54 3.11 0.97 7.69
N VAL A 55 3.61 -0.21 8.05
CA VAL A 55 3.08 -1.51 7.63
C VAL A 55 2.85 -2.40 8.85
N THR A 56 1.69 -3.04 8.89
CA THR A 56 1.36 -4.13 9.82
C THR A 56 1.23 -5.42 9.04
N TYR A 57 1.90 -6.46 9.48
CA TYR A 57 1.83 -7.80 8.90
C TYR A 57 0.94 -8.69 9.76
N THR A 58 0.18 -9.58 9.15
CA THR A 58 -0.60 -10.59 9.88
C THR A 58 0.28 -11.65 10.54
N THR A 59 1.48 -11.87 9.97
CA THR A 59 2.48 -12.84 10.46
C THR A 59 1.95 -14.25 10.70
N PHE A 60 1.06 -14.73 9.81
CA PHE A 60 0.56 -16.10 9.92
C PHE A 60 1.68 -17.14 9.79
N GLN A 61 1.46 -18.28 10.39
CA GLN A 61 2.39 -19.42 10.41
C GLN A 61 1.72 -20.67 9.82
N ALA A 62 2.51 -21.71 9.58
CA ALA A 62 2.00 -22.96 9.02
C ALA A 62 0.82 -23.55 9.81
N ARG A 63 0.80 -23.40 11.13
CA ARG A 63 -0.31 -23.83 12.00
C ARG A 63 -1.62 -23.07 11.75
N ASP A 64 -1.52 -21.84 11.26
CA ASP A 64 -2.69 -20.99 11.01
C ASP A 64 -3.35 -21.32 9.66
N LEU A 65 -2.64 -22.03 8.75
CA LEU A 65 -3.16 -22.44 7.44
C LEU A 65 -4.28 -23.49 7.54
N GLY A 66 -4.37 -24.20 8.66
CA GLY A 66 -5.48 -25.14 8.95
C GLY A 66 -6.65 -24.48 9.71
N ALA A 67 -6.55 -23.19 10.01
CA ALA A 67 -7.54 -22.40 10.72
C ALA A 67 -8.09 -21.27 9.84
N ASP A 68 -8.94 -20.42 10.39
CA ASP A 68 -9.50 -19.27 9.68
C ASP A 68 -8.50 -18.10 9.63
N THR A 69 -7.72 -18.01 8.53
CA THR A 69 -6.80 -16.91 8.25
C THR A 69 -7.53 -15.58 8.04
N SER A 70 -8.80 -15.64 7.64
CA SER A 70 -9.65 -14.46 7.47
C SER A 70 -9.88 -13.72 8.80
N ALA A 71 -10.17 -14.48 9.87
CA ALA A 71 -10.34 -13.89 11.21
C ALA A 71 -9.04 -13.25 11.72
N LEU A 72 -7.89 -13.86 11.43
CA LEU A 72 -6.57 -13.30 11.76
C LEU A 72 -6.36 -11.96 11.03
N PHE A 73 -6.66 -11.92 9.74
CA PHE A 73 -6.53 -10.71 8.93
C PHE A 73 -7.45 -9.58 9.42
N GLN A 74 -8.74 -9.88 9.63
CA GLN A 74 -9.71 -8.89 10.12
C GLN A 74 -9.31 -8.31 11.48
N ARG A 75 -8.78 -9.13 12.37
CA ARG A 75 -8.25 -8.69 13.67
C ARG A 75 -7.07 -7.74 13.47
N ALA A 76 -6.11 -8.11 12.61
CA ALA A 76 -4.96 -7.27 12.33
C ALA A 76 -5.35 -5.89 11.78
N VAL A 77 -6.39 -5.83 10.92
CA VAL A 77 -6.90 -4.57 10.39
C VAL A 77 -7.51 -3.69 11.49
N ARG A 78 -8.34 -4.27 12.37
CA ARG A 78 -8.93 -3.53 13.50
C ARG A 78 -7.86 -3.01 14.47
N ASP A 79 -6.95 -3.90 14.89
CA ASP A 79 -5.87 -3.56 15.81
C ASP A 79 -4.96 -2.46 15.23
N THR A 80 -4.72 -2.51 13.92
CA THR A 80 -3.96 -1.48 13.22
C THR A 80 -4.68 -0.14 13.25
N TYR A 81 -5.97 -0.12 12.95
CA TYR A 81 -6.75 1.11 13.04
C TYR A 81 -6.77 1.68 14.46
N GLU A 82 -7.00 0.85 15.46
CA GLU A 82 -7.05 1.29 16.86
C GLU A 82 -5.72 1.86 17.35
N ARG A 83 -4.62 1.26 16.93
CA ARG A 83 -3.26 1.62 17.36
C ARG A 83 -2.73 2.86 16.66
N HIS A 84 -2.93 2.96 15.35
CA HIS A 84 -2.27 3.97 14.52
C HIS A 84 -3.19 5.10 14.08
N ARG A 85 -4.52 4.91 14.12
CA ARG A 85 -5.51 5.92 13.72
C ARG A 85 -5.19 6.60 12.39
N PRO A 86 -4.93 5.85 11.32
CA PRO A 86 -4.59 6.42 10.03
C PRO A 86 -5.79 7.12 9.39
N ASP A 87 -5.54 8.02 8.45
CA ASP A 87 -6.57 8.67 7.63
C ASP A 87 -7.13 7.74 6.55
N ALA A 88 -6.32 6.77 6.11
CA ALA A 88 -6.74 5.69 5.23
C ALA A 88 -5.90 4.43 5.44
N LEU A 89 -6.51 3.27 5.23
CA LEU A 89 -5.85 1.97 5.26
C LEU A 89 -5.69 1.42 3.85
N LEU A 90 -4.50 0.92 3.54
CA LEU A 90 -4.28 0.01 2.43
C LEU A 90 -4.37 -1.41 2.95
N VAL A 91 -4.94 -2.32 2.18
CA VAL A 91 -4.99 -3.74 2.50
C VAL A 91 -4.62 -4.56 1.27
N GLY A 92 -3.87 -5.63 1.46
CA GLY A 92 -3.43 -6.48 0.36
C GLY A 92 -2.69 -7.72 0.85
N ALA A 93 -2.30 -8.58 -0.09
CA ALA A 93 -1.57 -9.81 0.17
C ALA A 93 -0.12 -9.71 -0.29
N SER A 94 0.78 -10.40 0.41
CA SER A 94 2.15 -10.66 -0.06
C SER A 94 2.16 -11.76 -1.13
N CYS A 95 3.29 -11.94 -1.80
CA CYS A 95 3.45 -13.02 -2.78
C CYS A 95 3.18 -14.41 -2.20
N THR A 96 3.51 -14.64 -0.94
CA THR A 96 3.23 -15.92 -0.27
C THR A 96 1.75 -16.05 0.09
N ALA A 97 1.12 -14.98 0.58
CA ALA A 97 -0.30 -14.99 0.93
C ALA A 97 -1.23 -15.04 -0.29
N GLU A 98 -0.78 -14.56 -1.45
CA GLU A 98 -1.52 -14.68 -2.71
C GLU A 98 -1.86 -16.14 -3.06
N LEU A 99 -1.02 -17.09 -2.64
CA LEU A 99 -1.26 -18.52 -2.84
C LEU A 99 -2.40 -19.08 -1.98
N LEU A 100 -2.77 -18.40 -0.90
CA LEU A 100 -3.90 -18.78 -0.04
C LEU A 100 -5.25 -18.42 -0.65
N GLN A 101 -5.24 -17.53 -1.65
CA GLN A 101 -6.45 -17.02 -2.31
C GLN A 101 -7.44 -16.33 -1.35
N ASP A 102 -6.97 -15.87 -0.20
CA ASP A 102 -7.74 -14.97 0.64
C ASP A 102 -7.97 -13.66 -0.10
N ASP A 103 -9.16 -13.08 0.08
CA ASP A 103 -9.51 -11.77 -0.47
C ASP A 103 -9.44 -10.68 0.64
N PRO A 104 -8.31 -10.01 0.82
CA PRO A 104 -8.17 -8.95 1.82
C PRO A 104 -9.19 -7.82 1.65
N GLY A 105 -9.57 -7.51 0.42
CA GLY A 105 -10.56 -6.47 0.12
C GLY A 105 -11.96 -6.85 0.60
N GLY A 106 -12.43 -8.04 0.20
CA GLY A 106 -13.73 -8.57 0.61
C GLY A 106 -13.82 -8.78 2.12
N LEU A 107 -12.75 -9.23 2.75
CA LEU A 107 -12.70 -9.42 4.20
C LEU A 107 -12.86 -8.11 5.00
N CYS A 108 -12.47 -6.97 4.41
CA CYS A 108 -12.60 -5.68 5.05
C CYS A 108 -13.97 -5.02 4.89
N GLN A 109 -14.79 -5.44 3.93
CA GLN A 109 -16.09 -4.80 3.66
C GLN A 109 -17.01 -4.78 4.87
N ASN A 110 -16.96 -5.80 5.72
CA ASN A 110 -17.82 -5.94 6.89
C ASN A 110 -17.25 -5.30 8.17
N LEU A 111 -16.06 -4.70 8.11
CA LEU A 111 -15.42 -4.14 9.30
C LEU A 111 -15.97 -2.77 9.71
N ASN A 112 -16.69 -2.08 8.82
CA ASN A 112 -17.31 -0.76 9.07
C ASN A 112 -16.35 0.22 9.73
N LEU A 113 -15.11 0.32 9.24
CA LEU A 113 -14.12 1.25 9.76
C LEU A 113 -14.49 2.68 9.39
N PRO A 114 -14.20 3.66 10.25
CA PRO A 114 -14.54 5.06 10.01
C PRO A 114 -13.59 5.77 9.02
N VAL A 115 -12.68 5.02 8.41
CA VAL A 115 -11.71 5.51 7.41
C VAL A 115 -11.81 4.70 6.12
N PRO A 116 -11.45 5.27 4.98
CA PRO A 116 -11.38 4.54 3.73
C PRO A 116 -10.43 3.34 3.83
N VAL A 117 -10.89 2.18 3.37
CA VAL A 117 -10.06 0.99 3.19
C VAL A 117 -9.88 0.77 1.69
N VAL A 118 -8.65 0.85 1.24
CA VAL A 118 -8.27 0.69 -0.17
C VAL A 118 -7.70 -0.71 -0.37
N ALA A 119 -8.48 -1.57 -1.00
CA ALA A 119 -8.03 -2.90 -1.35
C ALA A 119 -7.07 -2.85 -2.55
N LEU A 120 -5.97 -3.57 -2.43
CA LEU A 120 -4.93 -3.67 -3.45
C LEU A 120 -4.82 -5.11 -3.95
N GLU A 121 -5.13 -5.31 -5.21
CA GLU A 121 -4.89 -6.56 -5.92
C GLU A 121 -3.56 -6.45 -6.68
N LEU A 122 -2.49 -6.97 -6.07
CA LEU A 122 -1.14 -6.81 -6.57
C LEU A 122 -0.55 -8.17 -6.97
N PRO A 123 -0.76 -8.65 -8.21
CA PRO A 123 -0.35 -9.99 -8.64
C PRO A 123 1.18 -10.11 -8.69
N SER A 124 1.75 -10.68 -7.64
CA SER A 124 3.19 -10.72 -7.36
C SER A 124 3.98 -11.56 -8.37
N TYR A 125 3.35 -12.54 -8.97
CA TYR A 125 3.98 -13.41 -9.97
C TYR A 125 3.97 -12.84 -11.38
N GLN A 126 3.21 -11.76 -11.62
CA GLN A 126 3.06 -11.13 -12.93
C GLN A 126 3.64 -9.72 -12.98
N ARG A 127 3.70 -9.02 -11.85
CA ARG A 127 4.04 -7.61 -11.75
C ARG A 127 5.17 -7.37 -10.77
N LYS A 128 5.81 -6.23 -10.89
CA LYS A 128 6.97 -5.83 -10.10
C LYS A 128 6.68 -4.56 -9.28
N GLU A 129 7.65 -4.15 -8.48
CA GLU A 129 7.57 -3.08 -7.51
C GLU A 129 7.08 -1.74 -8.09
N ASN A 130 7.64 -1.31 -9.23
CA ASN A 130 7.26 -0.03 -9.84
C ASN A 130 5.80 -0.01 -10.28
N TRP A 131 5.32 -1.11 -10.85
CA TRP A 131 3.91 -1.25 -11.18
C TRP A 131 3.04 -1.23 -9.92
N GLY A 132 3.43 -1.93 -8.86
CA GLY A 132 2.73 -1.96 -7.59
C GLY A 132 2.60 -0.57 -6.96
N ALA A 133 3.65 0.26 -7.04
CA ALA A 133 3.61 1.64 -6.59
C ALA A 133 2.62 2.48 -7.39
N SER A 134 2.63 2.37 -8.71
CA SER A 134 1.73 3.10 -9.60
C SER A 134 0.27 2.72 -9.37
N GLU A 135 -0.02 1.42 -9.24
CA GLU A 135 -1.35 0.89 -8.99
C GLU A 135 -1.89 1.33 -7.63
N THR A 136 -1.05 1.27 -6.60
CA THR A 136 -1.40 1.74 -5.26
C THR A 136 -1.77 3.22 -5.26
N PHE A 137 -0.97 4.05 -5.92
CA PHE A 137 -1.26 5.48 -6.01
C PHE A 137 -2.55 5.74 -6.78
N TYR A 138 -2.79 5.03 -7.87
CA TYR A 138 -4.04 5.10 -8.63
C TYR A 138 -5.26 4.80 -7.76
N HIS A 139 -5.23 3.69 -7.01
CA HIS A 139 -6.34 3.30 -6.13
C HIS A 139 -6.56 4.29 -4.98
N LEU A 140 -5.50 4.86 -4.41
CA LEU A 140 -5.60 5.92 -3.39
C LEU A 140 -6.31 7.17 -3.95
N VAL A 141 -5.87 7.65 -5.11
CA VAL A 141 -6.49 8.81 -5.77
C VAL A 141 -7.95 8.52 -6.10
N ARG A 142 -8.24 7.36 -6.66
CA ARG A 142 -9.61 6.93 -6.99
C ARG A 142 -10.49 6.90 -5.74
N SER A 143 -9.99 6.35 -4.63
CA SER A 143 -10.71 6.31 -3.35
C SER A 143 -10.96 7.70 -2.79
N ALA A 144 -9.95 8.57 -2.81
CA ALA A 144 -10.07 9.94 -2.32
C ALA A 144 -11.04 10.81 -3.13
N LEU A 145 -11.23 10.48 -4.42
CA LEU A 145 -12.17 11.17 -5.29
C LEU A 145 -13.56 10.53 -5.32
N ALA A 146 -13.71 9.33 -4.79
CA ALA A 146 -15.00 8.67 -4.68
C ALA A 146 -15.96 9.51 -3.82
N GLY A 147 -17.13 9.80 -4.34
CA GLY A 147 -18.13 10.62 -3.64
C GLY A 147 -17.95 12.14 -3.75
N ARG A 148 -16.85 12.62 -4.36
CA ARG A 148 -16.74 14.05 -4.71
C ARG A 148 -17.51 14.31 -5.99
N ALA A 149 -18.54 15.15 -5.93
CA ALA A 149 -19.18 15.68 -7.12
C ALA A 149 -18.09 16.34 -7.99
N ARG A 150 -18.12 16.09 -9.28
CA ARG A 150 -17.25 16.76 -10.24
C ARG A 150 -17.56 18.25 -10.12
N SER A 151 -16.74 19.00 -9.40
CA SER A 151 -16.89 20.45 -9.32
C SER A 151 -16.73 20.99 -10.73
N GLU A 152 -17.75 21.72 -11.22
CA GLU A 152 -17.60 22.47 -12.46
C GLU A 152 -16.37 23.37 -12.34
N PRO A 153 -15.61 23.55 -13.43
CA PRO A 153 -14.46 24.42 -13.41
C PRO A 153 -14.93 25.84 -12.99
N THR A 154 -14.55 26.24 -11.79
CA THR A 154 -14.86 27.59 -11.31
C THR A 154 -14.28 28.59 -12.30
N PRO A 155 -15.06 29.55 -12.82
CA PRO A 155 -14.54 30.59 -13.70
C PRO A 155 -13.32 31.25 -13.02
N LYS A 156 -12.21 31.37 -13.74
CA LYS A 156 -11.01 32.02 -13.21
C LYS A 156 -11.35 33.43 -12.81
N ALA A 157 -11.33 33.73 -11.52
CA ALA A 157 -11.39 35.11 -11.07
C ALA A 157 -10.12 35.82 -11.56
N GLU A 158 -10.29 36.99 -12.18
CA GLU A 158 -9.17 37.86 -12.57
C GLU A 158 -8.29 38.11 -11.32
N GLY A 159 -7.00 37.78 -11.41
CA GLY A 159 -6.03 37.96 -10.33
C GLY A 159 -5.61 36.69 -9.58
N GLN A 160 -6.15 35.52 -9.88
CA GLN A 160 -5.65 34.28 -9.28
C GLN A 160 -4.29 33.89 -9.86
N ARG A 161 -3.33 33.62 -8.96
CA ARG A 161 -2.03 33.04 -9.36
C ARG A 161 -2.26 31.72 -10.09
N PRO A 162 -1.50 31.39 -11.14
CA PRO A 162 -1.61 30.13 -11.85
C PRO A 162 -1.37 28.98 -10.87
N LYS A 163 -2.28 28.00 -10.87
CA LYS A 163 -2.13 26.77 -10.09
C LYS A 163 -1.52 25.72 -10.99
N CYS A 164 -0.53 25.00 -10.46
CA CYS A 164 0.11 23.88 -11.12
C CYS A 164 -0.24 22.59 -10.37
N ASN A 165 -0.66 21.58 -11.09
CA ASN A 165 -0.82 20.24 -10.54
C ASN A 165 0.46 19.46 -10.84
N LEU A 166 1.19 19.07 -9.79
CA LEU A 166 2.34 18.19 -9.93
C LEU A 166 1.87 16.73 -9.89
N VAL A 167 2.00 16.02 -11.00
CA VAL A 167 1.59 14.62 -11.13
C VAL A 167 2.84 13.75 -11.16
N GLY A 168 2.79 12.61 -10.43
CA GLY A 168 3.89 11.63 -10.40
C GLY A 168 5.04 11.99 -9.46
N ALA A 169 4.90 13.03 -8.64
CA ALA A 169 5.86 13.34 -7.59
C ALA A 169 5.74 12.30 -6.46
N SER A 170 6.49 11.23 -6.55
CA SER A 170 6.62 10.21 -5.52
C SER A 170 8.08 10.03 -5.14
N ALA A 171 8.34 9.37 -4.01
CA ALA A 171 9.71 9.04 -3.59
C ALA A 171 10.47 8.20 -4.63
N LEU A 172 9.76 7.52 -5.53
CA LEU A 172 10.32 6.76 -6.64
C LEU A 172 10.73 7.66 -7.83
N GLY A 173 10.03 8.78 -8.05
CA GLY A 173 10.26 9.69 -9.18
C GLY A 173 11.44 10.64 -9.02
N PHE A 174 12.00 10.77 -7.81
CA PHE A 174 13.12 11.69 -7.51
C PHE A 174 14.49 11.00 -7.45
N ARG A 175 14.59 9.72 -7.80
CA ARG A 175 15.85 8.96 -7.81
C ARG A 175 16.44 8.82 -9.20
N HIS A 176 16.56 9.90 -9.93
CA HIS A 176 17.35 9.95 -11.16
C HIS A 176 18.52 10.91 -11.02
#